data_668cc2a7c718f0af87c34c7b4c9205ab
#
_entry.id   668cc2a7c718f0af87c34c7b4c9205ab
#
_cell.length_a   1.000
_cell.length_b   1.000
_cell.length_c   1.000
_cell.angle_alpha   90.00
_cell.angle_beta   90.00
_cell.angle_gamma   90.00
#
_symmetry.space_group_name_H-M   'P 1'
#
loop_
_entity.id
_entity.type
_entity.pdbx_description
1 polymer ?
#
loop_
_entity_poly.entity_id
_entity_poly.type
_entity_poly.pdbx_seq_one_letter_code
_entity_poly.pdbx_strand_id
1 'polypeptide(L)'
;MKVKFKKLHEGAKLPKKATAGSAAYDLVTPEDIILKQGRAIIPLGFAMEMEQGYEALIDARSGFSSKGMEGYKVSWFSASGQDPVVCKVAERFDCDVIEGKIDSDYRDGVGVIVINRGCDFLVKAGTRIAQMTFHKVEDVDWEMAEELSETDRKGGFGHSGTN
;
A
#
# COMPACT_ATOMS: atom_id res chain seq x y z
N MET A 1 3.87 20.22 8.34
CA MET A 1 4.62 18.99 8.67
C MET A 1 5.77 18.80 7.68
N LYS A 2 6.96 18.48 8.16
CA LYS A 2 8.13 18.13 7.35
C LYS A 2 8.39 16.62 7.46
N VAL A 3 8.63 15.96 6.33
CA VAL A 3 8.99 14.53 6.28
C VAL A 3 10.41 14.43 5.74
N LYS A 4 11.29 13.76 6.49
CA LYS A 4 12.63 13.42 6.00
C LYS A 4 12.54 12.11 5.22
N PHE A 5 13.26 12.03 4.12
CA PHE A 5 13.33 10.87 3.24
C PHE A 5 14.76 10.34 3.22
N LYS A 6 14.93 9.07 3.54
CA LYS A 6 16.23 8.37 3.47
C LYS A 6 16.15 7.30 2.40
N LYS A 7 16.95 7.45 1.35
CA LYS A 7 17.07 6.47 0.28
C LYS A 7 17.82 5.23 0.79
N LEU A 8 17.23 4.04 0.58
CA LEU A 8 17.80 2.74 0.93
C LEU A 8 18.14 1.90 -0.31
N HIS A 9 17.55 2.24 -1.47
CA HIS A 9 17.77 1.57 -2.77
C HIS A 9 17.91 2.63 -3.86
N GLU A 10 18.78 2.40 -4.85
CA GLU A 10 19.04 3.41 -5.91
C GLU A 10 17.80 3.76 -6.73
N GLY A 11 16.93 2.79 -6.99
CA GLY A 11 15.65 2.97 -7.67
C GLY A 11 14.57 3.68 -6.85
N ALA A 12 14.78 3.91 -5.54
CA ALA A 12 13.80 4.56 -4.69
C ALA A 12 13.49 5.98 -5.16
N LYS A 13 12.20 6.31 -5.23
CA LYS A 13 11.70 7.62 -5.66
C LYS A 13 10.96 8.31 -4.53
N LEU A 14 11.15 9.62 -4.43
CA LEU A 14 10.38 10.45 -3.52
C LEU A 14 8.89 10.38 -3.91
N PRO A 15 7.98 10.05 -2.97
CA PRO A 15 6.54 10.04 -3.24
C PRO A 15 6.05 11.39 -3.77
N LYS A 16 5.21 11.38 -4.79
CA LYS A 16 4.71 12.59 -5.43
C LYS A 16 3.20 12.55 -5.62
N LYS A 17 2.56 13.69 -5.47
CA LYS A 17 1.15 13.88 -5.85
C LYS A 17 1.02 13.85 -7.38
N ALA A 18 -0.05 13.24 -7.89
CA ALA A 18 -0.35 13.22 -9.32
C ALA A 18 -0.72 14.62 -9.83
N THR A 19 -1.45 15.38 -9.01
CA THR A 19 -1.86 16.79 -9.28
C THR A 19 -1.74 17.60 -7.99
N ALA A 20 -1.79 18.93 -8.10
CA ALA A 20 -1.77 19.81 -6.92
C ALA A 20 -2.96 19.55 -5.97
N GLY A 21 -4.10 19.13 -6.51
CA GLY A 21 -5.31 18.80 -5.73
C GLY A 21 -5.37 17.38 -5.21
N SER A 22 -4.39 16.50 -5.54
CA SER A 22 -4.38 15.12 -5.02
C SER A 22 -4.21 15.11 -3.51
N ALA A 23 -5.00 14.30 -2.80
CA ALA A 23 -4.87 14.11 -1.36
C ALA A 23 -3.64 13.25 -1.02
N ALA A 24 -3.34 12.24 -1.84
CA ALA A 24 -2.32 11.24 -1.60
C ALA A 24 -1.09 11.39 -2.49
N TYR A 25 0.00 10.78 -2.06
CA TYR A 25 1.27 10.69 -2.76
C TYR A 25 1.42 9.29 -3.37
N ASP A 26 1.68 9.19 -4.67
CA ASP A 26 1.92 7.92 -5.36
C ASP A 26 3.19 7.24 -4.86
N LEU A 27 3.09 5.94 -4.61
CA LEU A 27 4.18 5.04 -4.25
C LEU A 27 4.51 4.12 -5.42
N VAL A 28 5.79 4.02 -5.76
CA VAL A 28 6.27 3.27 -6.91
C VAL A 28 7.27 2.19 -6.52
N THR A 29 7.31 1.11 -7.28
CA THR A 29 8.33 0.06 -7.13
C THR A 29 9.72 0.61 -7.47
N PRO A 30 10.76 0.32 -6.66
CA PRO A 30 12.12 0.78 -6.93
C PRO A 30 12.81 -0.03 -8.03
N GLU A 31 12.40 -1.27 -8.24
CA GLU A 31 12.99 -2.23 -9.17
C GLU A 31 11.93 -3.17 -9.76
N ASP A 32 12.33 -4.03 -10.68
CA ASP A 32 11.51 -5.11 -11.23
C ASP A 32 11.30 -6.19 -10.16
N ILE A 33 10.04 -6.56 -9.88
CA ILE A 33 9.68 -7.52 -8.82
C ILE A 33 8.77 -8.59 -9.40
N ILE A 34 9.11 -9.87 -9.23
CA ILE A 34 8.17 -10.97 -9.47
C ILE A 34 7.29 -11.14 -8.24
N LEU A 35 6.01 -10.77 -8.38
CA LEU A 35 5.01 -10.95 -7.34
C LEU A 35 4.40 -12.33 -7.47
N LYS A 36 4.72 -13.20 -6.51
CA LYS A 36 4.17 -14.56 -6.42
C LYS A 36 2.73 -14.52 -5.92
N GLN A 37 1.99 -15.59 -6.20
CA GLN A 37 0.67 -15.78 -5.60
C GLN A 37 0.74 -15.76 -4.08
N GLY A 38 -0.24 -15.13 -3.43
CA GLY A 38 -0.36 -15.01 -1.99
C GLY A 38 -0.02 -13.62 -1.46
N ARG A 39 0.31 -13.55 -0.18
CA ARG A 39 0.64 -12.31 0.53
C ARG A 39 2.14 -12.00 0.39
N ALA A 40 2.45 -10.75 0.09
CA ALA A 40 3.82 -10.27 -0.01
C ALA A 40 3.95 -8.84 0.52
N ILE A 41 5.17 -8.43 0.84
CA ILE A 41 5.51 -7.03 1.09
C ILE A 41 6.43 -6.58 -0.06
N ILE A 42 6.03 -5.53 -0.75
CA ILE A 42 6.84 -4.89 -1.78
C ILE A 42 7.63 -3.76 -1.14
N PRO A 43 8.95 -3.87 -0.97
CA PRO A 43 9.76 -2.80 -0.42
C PRO A 43 9.81 -1.61 -1.38
N LEU A 44 9.69 -0.39 -0.85
CA LEU A 44 9.75 0.84 -1.66
C LEU A 44 11.16 1.44 -1.76
N GLY A 45 12.12 0.83 -1.06
CA GLY A 45 13.52 1.23 -1.10
C GLY A 45 13.84 2.55 -0.39
N PHE A 46 12.99 3.00 0.51
CA PHE A 46 13.25 4.17 1.34
C PHE A 46 12.75 3.99 2.76
N ALA A 47 13.31 4.78 3.68
CA ALA A 47 12.80 5.01 5.01
C ALA A 47 12.42 6.48 5.18
N MET A 48 11.60 6.79 6.16
CA MET A 48 11.18 8.17 6.42
C MET A 48 11.09 8.47 7.90
N GLU A 49 11.12 9.77 8.21
CA GLU A 49 10.89 10.32 9.55
C GLU A 49 9.89 11.46 9.42
N MET A 50 8.82 11.41 10.20
CA MET A 50 7.83 12.47 10.30
C MET A 50 7.77 13.05 11.71
N GLU A 51 7.12 14.18 11.86
CA GLU A 51 6.90 14.82 13.15
C GLU A 51 6.00 13.95 14.05
N GLN A 52 6.25 13.97 15.33
CA GLN A 52 5.36 13.33 16.34
C GLN A 52 3.94 13.91 16.23
N GLY A 53 2.93 13.08 16.53
CA GLY A 53 1.51 13.45 16.39
C GLY A 53 0.99 13.32 14.96
N TYR A 54 1.73 12.64 14.08
CA TYR A 54 1.26 12.26 12.74
C TYR A 54 1.48 10.78 12.49
N GLU A 55 0.66 10.23 11.61
CA GLU A 55 0.83 8.91 11.01
C GLU A 55 0.83 9.03 9.48
N ALA A 56 1.41 8.04 8.80
CA ALA A 56 1.21 7.87 7.38
C ALA A 56 0.39 6.61 7.13
N LEU A 57 -0.60 6.71 6.25
CA LEU A 57 -1.47 5.62 5.85
C LEU A 57 -1.15 5.24 4.41
N ILE A 58 -0.85 3.96 4.18
CA ILE A 58 -0.68 3.40 2.85
C ILE A 58 -1.93 2.62 2.48
N ASP A 59 -2.51 2.94 1.34
CA ASP A 59 -3.70 2.29 0.81
C ASP A 59 -3.63 2.06 -0.70
N ALA A 60 -4.67 1.40 -1.24
CA ALA A 60 -4.80 1.17 -2.67
C ALA A 60 -5.15 2.47 -3.40
N ARG A 61 -4.58 2.64 -4.60
CA ARG A 61 -5.02 3.67 -5.53
C ARG A 61 -6.36 3.26 -6.17
N SER A 62 -7.25 4.22 -6.42
CA SER A 62 -8.56 3.96 -7.05
C SER A 62 -8.47 3.14 -8.33
N GLY A 63 -7.51 3.46 -9.21
CA GLY A 63 -7.29 2.70 -10.44
C GLY A 63 -6.79 1.27 -10.20
N PHE A 64 -6.05 1.06 -9.12
CA PHE A 64 -5.64 -0.28 -8.68
C PHE A 64 -6.85 -1.06 -8.14
N SER A 65 -7.62 -0.48 -7.21
CA SER A 65 -8.80 -1.14 -6.63
C SER A 65 -9.86 -1.52 -7.68
N SER A 66 -10.00 -0.71 -8.74
CA SER A 66 -11.01 -0.93 -9.77
C SER A 66 -10.58 -1.87 -10.90
N LYS A 67 -9.27 -2.01 -11.16
CA LYS A 67 -8.74 -2.69 -12.36
C LYS A 67 -7.65 -3.72 -12.07
N GLY A 68 -7.22 -3.87 -10.81
CA GLY A 68 -6.07 -4.69 -10.42
C GLY A 68 -4.73 -4.04 -10.73
N MET A 69 -3.64 -4.76 -10.39
CA MET A 69 -2.26 -4.34 -10.59
C MET A 69 -1.82 -4.59 -12.04
N GLU A 70 -1.15 -3.61 -12.63
CA GLU A 70 -0.52 -3.78 -13.94
C GLU A 70 0.78 -4.56 -13.82
N GLY A 71 0.96 -5.55 -14.68
CA GLY A 71 2.16 -6.37 -14.71
C GLY A 71 2.27 -7.23 -15.96
N TYR A 72 3.23 -8.12 -15.97
CA TYR A 72 3.54 -9.01 -17.08
C TYR A 72 3.52 -10.45 -16.61
N LYS A 73 2.69 -11.29 -17.21
CA LYS A 73 2.59 -12.70 -16.85
C LYS A 73 3.95 -13.38 -16.93
N VAL A 74 4.25 -14.18 -15.91
CA VAL A 74 5.48 -14.98 -15.82
C VAL A 74 5.12 -16.45 -16.03
N SER A 75 5.91 -17.11 -16.88
CA SER A 75 5.83 -18.56 -17.11
C SER A 75 7.15 -19.20 -16.68
N TRP A 76 7.08 -20.21 -15.84
CA TRP A 76 8.24 -20.94 -15.31
C TRP A 76 8.70 -22.09 -16.21
N PHE A 77 8.13 -22.19 -17.42
CA PHE A 77 8.53 -23.21 -18.40
C PHE A 77 9.73 -22.72 -19.20
N SER A 78 10.91 -22.99 -18.68
CA SER A 78 12.16 -22.91 -19.45
C SER A 78 12.68 -24.30 -19.71
N ALA A 79 13.19 -24.55 -20.91
CA ALA A 79 13.86 -25.83 -21.25
C ALA A 79 15.11 -26.09 -20.37
N SER A 80 15.65 -25.05 -19.74
CA SER A 80 16.80 -25.12 -18.83
C SER A 80 16.37 -25.02 -17.33
N GLY A 81 15.09 -24.75 -17.02
CA GLY A 81 14.54 -24.79 -15.65
C GLY A 81 14.93 -23.65 -14.70
N GLN A 82 15.66 -22.63 -15.16
CA GLN A 82 16.25 -21.63 -14.24
C GLN A 82 15.72 -20.20 -14.40
N ASP A 83 15.24 -19.78 -15.58
CA ASP A 83 14.80 -18.41 -15.80
C ASP A 83 13.31 -18.33 -16.18
N PRO A 84 12.54 -17.43 -15.56
CA PRO A 84 11.15 -17.22 -15.92
C PRO A 84 11.05 -16.53 -17.29
N VAL A 85 10.14 -17.02 -18.14
CA VAL A 85 9.76 -16.32 -19.37
C VAL A 85 8.70 -15.29 -19.05
N VAL A 86 8.99 -14.02 -19.33
CA VAL A 86 8.07 -12.90 -19.13
C VAL A 86 7.33 -12.60 -20.42
N CYS A 87 6.00 -12.53 -20.36
CA CYS A 87 5.16 -12.10 -21.48
C CYS A 87 5.46 -10.65 -21.86
N LYS A 88 5.37 -10.33 -23.16
CA LYS A 88 5.65 -8.97 -23.66
C LYS A 88 4.47 -8.00 -23.53
N VAL A 89 3.27 -8.50 -23.22
CA VAL A 89 2.06 -7.71 -23.12
C VAL A 89 1.73 -7.51 -21.66
N ALA A 90 1.49 -6.26 -21.26
CA ALA A 90 1.03 -5.92 -19.92
C ALA A 90 -0.44 -6.30 -19.77
N GLU A 91 -0.77 -6.87 -18.63
CA GLU A 91 -2.12 -7.29 -18.24
C GLU A 91 -2.48 -6.72 -16.87
N ARG A 92 -3.71 -6.95 -16.42
CA ARG A 92 -4.20 -6.61 -15.08
C ARG A 92 -4.35 -7.90 -14.27
N PHE A 93 -3.80 -7.88 -13.07
CA PHE A 93 -3.80 -9.01 -12.14
C PHE A 93 -4.67 -8.68 -10.93
N ASP A 94 -5.41 -9.68 -10.47
CA ASP A 94 -6.26 -9.56 -9.28
C ASP A 94 -5.38 -9.51 -8.02
N CYS A 95 -5.20 -8.31 -7.54
CA CYS A 95 -4.41 -8.01 -6.35
C CYS A 95 -5.11 -6.98 -5.48
N ASP A 96 -4.90 -7.09 -4.17
CA ASP A 96 -5.26 -6.05 -3.21
C ASP A 96 -4.02 -5.46 -2.54
N VAL A 97 -4.06 -4.17 -2.28
CA VAL A 97 -3.20 -3.52 -1.30
C VAL A 97 -3.92 -3.56 0.05
N ILE A 98 -3.25 -4.08 1.04
CA ILE A 98 -3.73 -4.04 2.42
C ILE A 98 -3.28 -2.73 3.05
N GLU A 99 -4.22 -2.04 3.68
CA GLU A 99 -3.94 -0.82 4.41
C GLU A 99 -2.85 -1.06 5.47
N GLY A 100 -1.90 -0.15 5.52
CA GLY A 100 -0.81 -0.16 6.49
C GLY A 100 -0.58 1.21 7.08
N LYS A 101 -0.38 1.26 8.39
CA LYS A 101 -0.01 2.47 9.12
C LYS A 101 1.49 2.53 9.33
N ILE A 102 2.03 3.72 9.30
CA ILE A 102 3.42 4.03 9.63
C ILE A 102 3.41 5.05 10.75
N ASP A 103 3.89 4.64 11.89
CA ASP A 103 3.96 5.46 13.09
C ASP A 103 5.07 6.51 12.98
N SER A 104 4.93 7.61 13.72
CA SER A 104 5.90 8.71 13.69
C SER A 104 7.31 8.32 14.16
N ASP A 105 7.45 7.25 14.91
CA ASP A 105 8.72 6.71 15.42
C ASP A 105 9.28 5.53 14.61
N TYR A 106 8.57 5.07 13.56
CA TYR A 106 9.07 4.04 12.65
C TYR A 106 10.23 4.56 11.79
N ARG A 107 11.33 3.82 11.70
CA ARG A 107 12.57 4.24 10.99
C ARG A 107 13.09 3.22 9.98
N ASP A 108 12.45 2.05 9.87
CA ASP A 108 12.87 1.02 8.91
C ASP A 108 12.32 1.28 7.49
N GLY A 109 12.64 0.38 6.58
CA GLY A 109 12.21 0.50 5.18
C GLY A 109 10.70 0.42 5.01
N VAL A 110 10.15 1.38 4.28
CA VAL A 110 8.71 1.42 3.96
C VAL A 110 8.40 0.36 2.90
N GLY A 111 7.33 -0.39 3.11
CA GLY A 111 6.82 -1.41 2.20
C GLY A 111 5.31 -1.35 2.00
N VAL A 112 4.84 -1.93 0.91
CA VAL A 112 3.41 -2.08 0.59
C VAL A 112 3.01 -3.53 0.76
N ILE A 113 2.02 -3.79 1.61
CA ILE A 113 1.47 -5.13 1.79
C ILE A 113 0.47 -5.38 0.66
N VAL A 114 0.68 -6.46 -0.09
CA VAL A 114 -0.20 -6.87 -1.19
C VAL A 114 -0.65 -8.32 -1.05
N ILE A 115 -1.83 -8.62 -1.60
CA ILE A 115 -2.30 -9.98 -1.81
C ILE A 115 -2.49 -10.18 -3.30
N ASN A 116 -1.73 -11.10 -3.90
CA ASN A 116 -1.93 -11.56 -5.27
C ASN A 116 -2.84 -12.79 -5.23
N ARG A 117 -4.05 -12.71 -5.81
CA ARG A 117 -5.01 -13.82 -5.84
C ARG A 117 -4.84 -14.72 -7.06
N GLY A 118 -4.06 -14.26 -8.05
CA GLY A 118 -3.85 -14.95 -9.32
C GLY A 118 -2.52 -15.66 -9.43
N CYS A 119 -2.00 -15.72 -10.65
CA CYS A 119 -0.69 -16.31 -10.96
C CYS A 119 0.46 -15.32 -10.70
N ASP A 120 1.69 -15.85 -10.74
CA ASP A 120 2.91 -15.06 -10.65
C ASP A 120 3.02 -14.09 -11.83
N PHE A 121 3.43 -12.86 -11.57
CA PHE A 121 3.65 -11.86 -12.61
C PHE A 121 4.76 -10.87 -12.21
N LEU A 122 5.35 -10.26 -13.22
CA LEU A 122 6.39 -9.25 -13.08
C LEU A 122 5.76 -7.86 -12.98
N VAL A 123 6.07 -7.14 -11.90
CA VAL A 123 5.81 -5.71 -11.74
C VAL A 123 7.08 -4.95 -12.10
N LYS A 124 7.00 -4.04 -13.07
CA LYS A 124 8.15 -3.26 -13.52
C LYS A 124 8.52 -2.14 -12.56
N ALA A 125 9.80 -1.81 -12.50
CA ALA A 125 10.32 -0.64 -11.81
C ALA A 125 9.55 0.63 -12.20
N GLY A 126 9.19 1.45 -11.22
CA GLY A 126 8.43 2.67 -11.43
C GLY A 126 6.92 2.48 -11.59
N THR A 127 6.41 1.26 -11.47
CA THR A 127 4.96 1.02 -11.43
C THR A 127 4.37 1.61 -10.16
N ARG A 128 3.30 2.40 -10.30
CA ARG A 128 2.57 2.98 -9.15
C ARG A 128 1.66 1.93 -8.55
N ILE A 129 2.04 1.41 -7.38
CA ILE A 129 1.38 0.26 -6.74
C ILE A 129 0.47 0.63 -5.59
N ALA A 130 0.68 1.78 -4.95
CA ALA A 130 -0.08 2.24 -3.79
C ALA A 130 -0.04 3.77 -3.72
N GLN A 131 -0.68 4.31 -2.72
CA GLN A 131 -0.63 5.72 -2.37
C GLN A 131 -0.46 5.89 -0.86
N MET A 132 0.02 7.07 -0.45
CA MET A 132 0.25 7.42 0.96
C MET A 132 -0.42 8.74 1.29
N THR A 133 -1.14 8.77 2.39
CA THR A 133 -1.67 9.99 3.01
C THR A 133 -1.07 10.19 4.38
N PHE A 134 -1.16 11.41 4.91
CA PHE A 134 -0.68 11.75 6.26
C PHE A 134 -1.84 12.29 7.07
N HIS A 135 -1.97 11.81 8.30
CA HIS A 135 -3.04 12.16 9.21
C HIS A 135 -2.46 12.63 10.53
N LYS A 136 -3.16 13.54 11.17
CA LYS A 136 -2.86 13.92 12.53
C LYS A 136 -3.44 12.87 13.48
N VAL A 137 -2.67 12.48 14.48
CA VAL A 137 -3.09 11.54 15.51
C VAL A 137 -3.42 12.32 16.77
N GLU A 138 -4.59 12.06 17.33
CA GLU A 138 -4.99 12.62 18.61
C GLU A 138 -4.70 11.63 19.73
N ASP A 139 -4.00 12.09 20.76
CA ASP A 139 -3.86 11.32 22.00
C ASP A 139 -5.17 11.37 22.78
N VAL A 140 -5.59 10.22 23.29
CA VAL A 140 -6.82 10.10 24.07
C VAL A 140 -6.52 9.55 25.47
N ASP A 141 -7.14 10.14 26.46
CA ASP A 141 -7.14 9.63 27.83
C ASP A 141 -8.32 8.67 28.02
N TRP A 142 -8.02 7.45 28.43
CA TRP A 142 -9.04 6.43 28.68
C TRP A 142 -9.51 6.49 30.12
N GLU A 143 -10.82 6.76 30.33
CA GLU A 143 -11.48 6.71 31.61
C GLU A 143 -12.37 5.46 31.71
N MET A 144 -12.18 4.71 32.81
CA MET A 144 -13.05 3.56 33.10
C MET A 144 -14.40 4.06 33.62
N ALA A 145 -15.47 3.78 32.89
CA ALA A 145 -16.83 4.14 33.26
C ALA A 145 -17.68 2.88 33.48
N GLU A 146 -18.50 2.87 34.50
CA GLU A 146 -19.48 1.79 34.75
C GLU A 146 -20.64 1.88 33.76
N GLU A 147 -21.05 3.09 33.38
CA GLU A 147 -22.14 3.36 32.44
C GLU A 147 -21.71 4.41 31.41
N LEU A 148 -22.25 4.30 30.20
CA LEU A 148 -22.10 5.31 29.15
C LEU A 148 -23.38 6.11 28.99
N SER A 149 -23.29 7.33 28.48
CA SER A 149 -24.43 8.16 28.18
C SER A 149 -25.39 7.49 27.19
N GLU A 150 -26.70 7.66 27.42
CA GLU A 150 -27.72 7.14 26.49
C GLU A 150 -27.66 7.86 25.13
N THR A 151 -27.99 7.13 24.09
CA THR A 151 -28.15 7.66 22.72
C THR A 151 -29.39 7.08 22.07
N ASP A 152 -29.95 7.79 21.10
CA ASP A 152 -31.10 7.31 20.31
C ASP A 152 -30.68 6.18 19.34
N ARG A 153 -29.39 5.99 19.12
CA ARG A 153 -28.86 4.96 18.22
C ARG A 153 -28.94 3.58 18.88
N LYS A 154 -29.73 2.69 18.29
CA LYS A 154 -29.81 1.29 18.69
C LYS A 154 -29.23 0.39 17.60
N GLY A 155 -28.40 -0.56 18.01
CA GLY A 155 -27.81 -1.57 17.14
C GLY A 155 -26.57 -1.13 16.38
N GLY A 156 -25.89 -2.13 15.78
CA GLY A 156 -24.68 -2.02 14.96
C GLY A 156 -24.63 -3.16 13.94
N PHE A 157 -23.51 -3.30 13.21
CA PHE A 157 -23.28 -4.41 12.28
C PHE A 157 -24.39 -4.64 11.25
N GLY A 158 -24.86 -3.56 10.60
CA GLY A 158 -25.86 -3.65 9.53
C GLY A 158 -27.32 -3.55 10.01
N HIS A 159 -27.55 -3.18 11.26
CA HIS A 159 -28.91 -2.99 11.81
C HIS A 159 -29.73 -1.89 11.09
N SER A 160 -29.08 -0.97 10.38
CA SER A 160 -29.73 0.09 9.60
C SER A 160 -30.37 -0.37 8.27
N GLY A 161 -30.31 -1.68 7.96
CA GLY A 161 -30.88 -2.24 6.71
C GLY A 161 -30.09 -1.90 5.46
N THR A 162 -30.50 -2.50 4.35
CA THR A 162 -29.93 -2.30 2.99
C THR A 162 -30.92 -1.59 2.05
N ASN A 163 -31.75 -0.71 2.56
CA ASN A 163 -32.68 0.09 1.72
C ASN A 163 -32.11 1.46 1.45
#